data_21de75bb66f04e7b71b92b6cb0a3e7d0
#
_entry.id   21de75bb66f04e7b71b92b6cb0a3e7d0
#
_cell.length_a   1.000
_cell.length_b   1.000
_cell.length_c   1.000
_cell.angle_alpha   90.00
_cell.angle_beta   90.00
_cell.angle_gamma   90.00
#
_symmetry.space_group_name_H-M   'P 1'
#
loop_
_entity.id
_entity.type
_entity.pdbx_description
1 polymer ?
#
loop_
_entity_poly.entity_id
_entity_poly.type
_entity_poly.pdbx_seq_one_letter_code
_entity_poly.pdbx_strand_id
1 'polypeptide(L)'
;MGKVGKRQKKMALRRIVQYTIFLIVFIVLSMFLLLNLIKSEPIVEDNPSSIATNSEDIKSEPTDTSPEFVHNQTRLRKDKCYTFLIVASDQSSGNADTIMVLTFDTVAGKVGIVSIPRDTLINPEDGYSTYPKINSTYLKGIDNLSGAVTNLLGIPIDFFITINTKGFVALIDSIGGIDFDIPVHMSYDDPVQNLYIHFEPGITHLNGEDTLKVCRLRDNNDGTLAYPDYDIGRTRTQQKILITVAKKLLQNPQKINEYIDIFTQYVHTNLSFRNTIWFINPALSLNLEQDISTATLPGDGTVSYKKARYCYELDPEETVKIVNDLISPYITALSIDDMNLFAVE
;
A
#
# COMPACT_ATOMS: atom_id res chain seq x y z
N MET A 1 53.18 -46.30 -26.81
CA MET A 1 51.73 -46.37 -26.36
C MET A 1 51.20 -45.20 -25.57
N GLY A 2 51.91 -44.09 -25.34
CA GLY A 2 51.47 -43.00 -24.42
C GLY A 2 50.71 -41.82 -25.05
N LYS A 3 50.78 -41.52 -26.33
CA LYS A 3 50.18 -40.30 -26.92
C LYS A 3 48.73 -40.46 -27.34
N VAL A 4 48.26 -41.63 -27.71
CA VAL A 4 46.87 -41.90 -28.15
C VAL A 4 45.90 -41.84 -26.97
N GLY A 5 46.28 -42.39 -25.80
CA GLY A 5 45.46 -42.38 -24.61
C GLY A 5 45.25 -40.96 -23.99
N LYS A 6 46.27 -40.08 -24.10
CA LYS A 6 46.12 -38.67 -23.65
C LYS A 6 45.16 -37.85 -24.54
N ARG A 7 45.13 -38.12 -25.84
CA ARG A 7 44.26 -37.45 -26.81
C ARG A 7 42.80 -37.88 -26.64
N GLN A 8 42.55 -39.17 -26.36
CA GLN A 8 41.20 -39.68 -26.05
C GLN A 8 40.66 -39.13 -24.73
N LYS A 9 41.48 -39.10 -23.66
CA LYS A 9 41.09 -38.48 -22.38
C LYS A 9 40.75 -36.98 -22.52
N LYS A 10 41.49 -36.22 -23.33
CA LYS A 10 41.28 -34.82 -23.59
C LYS A 10 39.98 -34.55 -24.39
N MET A 11 39.63 -35.45 -25.32
CA MET A 11 38.37 -35.41 -26.07
C MET A 11 37.15 -35.77 -25.18
N ALA A 12 37.30 -36.79 -24.32
CA ALA A 12 36.26 -37.16 -23.36
C ALA A 12 35.99 -36.03 -22.36
N LEU A 13 37.06 -35.40 -21.83
CA LEU A 13 36.93 -34.26 -20.92
C LEU A 13 36.24 -33.05 -21.59
N ARG A 14 36.58 -32.74 -22.85
CA ARG A 14 35.90 -31.68 -23.61
C ARG A 14 34.41 -31.96 -23.81
N ARG A 15 34.01 -33.20 -24.09
CA ARG A 15 32.63 -33.62 -24.23
C ARG A 15 31.88 -33.50 -22.87
N ILE A 16 32.49 -33.93 -21.78
CA ILE A 16 31.91 -33.78 -20.44
C ILE A 16 31.69 -32.31 -20.13
N VAL A 17 32.67 -31.44 -20.34
CA VAL A 17 32.53 -29.98 -20.10
C VAL A 17 31.43 -29.38 -20.99
N GLN A 18 31.32 -29.77 -22.25
CA GLN A 18 30.26 -29.33 -23.16
C GLN A 18 28.88 -29.76 -22.68
N TYR A 19 28.71 -31.02 -22.24
CA TYR A 19 27.43 -31.50 -21.67
C TYR A 19 27.08 -30.83 -20.35
N THR A 20 28.06 -30.52 -19.50
CA THR A 20 27.83 -29.82 -18.24
C THR A 20 27.37 -28.37 -18.49
N ILE A 21 28.01 -27.66 -19.43
CA ILE A 21 27.62 -26.32 -19.85
C ILE A 21 26.19 -26.33 -20.42
N PHE A 22 25.90 -27.31 -21.32
CA PHE A 22 24.57 -27.45 -21.91
C PHE A 22 23.49 -27.71 -20.84
N LEU A 23 23.80 -28.58 -19.87
CA LEU A 23 22.88 -28.86 -18.74
C LEU A 23 22.62 -27.63 -17.87
N ILE A 24 23.67 -26.87 -17.56
CA ILE A 24 23.52 -25.60 -16.79
C ILE A 24 22.67 -24.60 -17.57
N VAL A 25 22.94 -24.40 -18.86
CA VAL A 25 22.14 -23.50 -19.70
C VAL A 25 20.69 -23.97 -19.79
N PHE A 26 20.46 -25.28 -19.93
CA PHE A 26 19.12 -25.85 -19.95
C PHE A 26 18.38 -25.65 -18.63
N ILE A 27 19.06 -25.85 -17.48
CA ILE A 27 18.47 -25.61 -16.15
C ILE A 27 18.12 -24.11 -15.97
N VAL A 28 19.04 -23.23 -16.36
CA VAL A 28 18.79 -21.77 -16.28
C VAL A 28 17.64 -21.37 -17.21
N LEU A 29 17.59 -21.90 -18.43
CA LEU A 29 16.52 -21.61 -19.39
C LEU A 29 15.17 -22.17 -18.92
N SER A 30 15.15 -23.39 -18.37
CA SER A 30 13.94 -24.02 -17.84
C SER A 30 13.45 -23.27 -16.58
N MET A 31 14.35 -22.83 -15.72
CA MET A 31 14.02 -22.02 -14.54
C MET A 31 13.48 -20.64 -14.96
N PHE A 32 14.08 -20.00 -15.96
CA PHE A 32 13.56 -18.75 -16.53
C PHE A 32 12.18 -18.92 -17.17
N LEU A 33 11.97 -20.02 -17.90
CA LEU A 33 10.66 -20.36 -18.49
C LEU A 33 9.64 -20.65 -17.40
N LEU A 34 10.02 -21.38 -16.35
CA LEU A 34 9.17 -21.68 -15.21
C LEU A 34 8.76 -20.41 -14.44
N LEU A 35 9.69 -19.49 -14.21
CA LEU A 35 9.41 -18.20 -13.58
C LEU A 35 8.47 -17.36 -14.43
N ASN A 36 8.61 -17.37 -15.76
CA ASN A 36 7.68 -16.67 -16.65
C ASN A 36 6.28 -17.32 -16.72
N LEU A 37 6.20 -18.65 -16.57
CA LEU A 37 4.92 -19.38 -16.49
C LEU A 37 4.21 -19.19 -15.15
N ILE A 38 4.96 -18.92 -14.09
CA ILE A 38 4.41 -18.68 -12.74
C ILE A 38 3.88 -17.25 -12.61
N LYS A 39 4.46 -16.28 -13.34
CA LYS A 39 3.97 -14.90 -13.37
C LYS A 39 2.58 -14.86 -13.99
N SER A 40 1.60 -14.35 -13.26
CA SER A 40 0.30 -14.01 -13.84
C SER A 40 0.02 -12.54 -13.59
N GLU A 41 -0.38 -11.85 -14.63
CA GLU A 41 -0.91 -10.50 -14.53
C GLU A 41 -2.11 -10.51 -13.59
N PRO A 42 -2.20 -9.58 -12.65
CA PRO A 42 -3.38 -9.46 -11.79
C PRO A 42 -4.61 -9.19 -12.65
N ILE A 43 -5.65 -10.02 -12.46
CA ILE A 43 -6.96 -9.78 -13.05
C ILE A 43 -7.72 -8.91 -12.04
N VAL A 44 -8.07 -7.71 -12.44
CA VAL A 44 -8.95 -6.82 -11.71
C VAL A 44 -10.35 -7.04 -12.29
N GLU A 45 -11.30 -7.44 -11.48
CA GLU A 45 -12.69 -7.49 -11.92
C GLU A 45 -13.16 -6.06 -12.18
N ASP A 46 -13.24 -5.71 -13.44
CA ASP A 46 -14.00 -4.53 -13.86
C ASP A 46 -15.44 -4.79 -13.45
N ASN A 47 -15.93 -4.06 -12.48
CA ASN A 47 -17.28 -4.01 -11.92
C ASN A 47 -18.29 -5.00 -12.54
N PRO A 48 -19.07 -5.80 -11.80
CA PRO A 48 -19.90 -6.91 -12.31
C PRO A 48 -21.06 -6.53 -13.24
N SER A 49 -20.91 -5.48 -14.04
CA SER A 49 -21.92 -5.03 -15.02
C SER A 49 -21.63 -5.42 -16.47
N SER A 50 -20.61 -6.25 -16.74
CA SER A 50 -20.38 -6.79 -18.09
C SER A 50 -20.78 -8.27 -18.21
N ILE A 51 -21.93 -8.66 -17.66
CA ILE A 51 -22.59 -9.89 -18.10
C ILE A 51 -23.26 -9.57 -19.42
N ALA A 52 -22.64 -10.10 -20.48
CA ALA A 52 -23.18 -10.06 -21.83
C ALA A 52 -24.67 -10.44 -21.83
N THR A 53 -25.45 -9.55 -22.37
CA THR A 53 -26.81 -9.79 -22.82
C THR A 53 -26.86 -11.02 -23.72
N ASN A 54 -27.30 -12.14 -23.19
CA ASN A 54 -28.05 -13.10 -23.95
C ASN A 54 -29.50 -13.01 -23.49
N SER A 55 -30.28 -12.44 -24.37
CA SER A 55 -31.74 -12.32 -24.31
C SER A 55 -32.38 -13.66 -23.98
N GLU A 56 -33.19 -13.70 -22.93
CA GLU A 56 -34.51 -14.31 -22.98
C GLU A 56 -35.33 -13.91 -21.75
N ASP A 57 -36.53 -13.51 -22.01
CA ASP A 57 -37.57 -13.01 -21.11
C ASP A 57 -37.77 -13.75 -19.80
N ILE A 58 -37.78 -13.02 -18.66
CA ILE A 58 -38.68 -13.32 -17.56
C ILE A 58 -39.13 -12.00 -16.89
N LYS A 59 -40.43 -11.74 -17.04
CA LYS A 59 -41.20 -10.77 -16.27
C LYS A 59 -41.26 -11.20 -14.81
N SER A 60 -40.89 -10.32 -13.90
CA SER A 60 -41.46 -10.30 -12.52
C SER A 60 -41.39 -8.89 -11.96
N GLU A 61 -42.48 -8.52 -11.30
CA GLU A 61 -42.83 -7.21 -10.77
C GLU A 61 -41.92 -6.73 -9.59
N PRO A 62 -41.95 -5.41 -9.32
CA PRO A 62 -41.05 -4.79 -8.35
C PRO A 62 -41.60 -4.87 -6.92
N THR A 63 -40.77 -5.23 -5.96
CA THR A 63 -41.04 -5.00 -4.56
C THR A 63 -39.79 -4.50 -3.84
N ASP A 64 -39.98 -3.31 -3.36
CA ASP A 64 -39.46 -2.68 -2.14
C ASP A 64 -38.08 -2.05 -2.11
N THR A 65 -38.15 -0.85 -1.75
CA THR A 65 -37.26 0.30 -1.64
C THR A 65 -36.22 0.13 -0.53
N SER A 66 -34.96 0.13 -0.96
CA SER A 66 -33.86 0.80 -0.25
C SER A 66 -33.18 1.74 -1.22
N PRO A 67 -32.65 2.90 -0.78
CA PRO A 67 -32.01 3.84 -1.69
C PRO A 67 -30.68 3.25 -2.17
N GLU A 68 -30.71 2.56 -3.31
CA GLU A 68 -29.51 2.28 -4.08
C GLU A 68 -28.93 3.61 -4.57
N PHE A 69 -27.76 3.94 -4.07
CA PHE A 69 -26.93 4.98 -4.66
C PHE A 69 -26.61 4.56 -6.11
N VAL A 70 -27.38 5.09 -7.06
CA VAL A 70 -27.17 4.86 -8.50
C VAL A 70 -26.01 5.73 -8.95
N HIS A 71 -24.78 5.29 -8.71
CA HIS A 71 -23.60 5.80 -9.39
C HIS A 71 -23.15 4.78 -10.43
N ASN A 72 -23.95 4.58 -11.47
CA ASN A 72 -23.71 3.59 -12.49
C ASN A 72 -23.26 4.24 -13.82
N GLN A 73 -22.15 4.99 -13.77
CA GLN A 73 -21.35 5.22 -14.96
C GLN A 73 -20.14 4.30 -14.88
N THR A 74 -20.13 3.25 -15.69
CA THR A 74 -18.96 2.36 -15.86
C THR A 74 -17.81 3.20 -16.41
N ARG A 75 -16.97 3.72 -15.52
CA ARG A 75 -15.79 4.50 -15.90
C ARG A 75 -14.73 3.56 -16.45
N LEU A 76 -14.18 3.91 -17.61
CA LEU A 76 -13.07 3.15 -18.18
C LEU A 76 -11.82 3.33 -17.32
N ARG A 77 -11.21 2.22 -16.94
CA ARG A 77 -9.94 2.20 -16.22
C ARG A 77 -8.76 2.35 -17.18
N LYS A 78 -7.67 2.90 -16.69
CA LYS A 78 -6.36 2.86 -17.33
C LYS A 78 -5.87 1.41 -17.37
N ASP A 79 -5.26 1.01 -18.47
CA ASP A 79 -4.68 -0.33 -18.60
C ASP A 79 -3.59 -0.55 -17.56
N LYS A 80 -3.61 -1.71 -16.89
CA LYS A 80 -2.61 -2.13 -15.87
C LYS A 80 -2.33 -1.09 -14.80
N CYS A 81 -3.38 -0.38 -14.39
CA CYS A 81 -3.36 0.57 -13.29
C CYS A 81 -4.07 -0.04 -12.09
N TYR A 82 -3.35 -0.27 -11.00
CA TYR A 82 -3.78 -1.04 -9.82
C TYR A 82 -3.79 -0.18 -8.57
N THR A 83 -4.84 -0.36 -7.75
CA THR A 83 -5.03 0.36 -6.49
C THR A 83 -4.84 -0.55 -5.29
N PHE A 84 -4.08 -0.08 -4.31
CA PHE A 84 -3.75 -0.80 -3.09
C PHE A 84 -4.16 0.01 -1.87
N LEU A 85 -4.82 -0.63 -0.93
CA LEU A 85 -5.04 -0.07 0.40
C LEU A 85 -3.95 -0.59 1.35
N ILE A 86 -3.12 0.30 1.85
CA ILE A 86 -2.04 -0.01 2.81
C ILE A 86 -2.52 0.41 4.20
N VAL A 87 -2.52 -0.54 5.12
CA VAL A 87 -2.99 -0.33 6.49
C VAL A 87 -1.93 -0.80 7.48
N ALA A 88 -1.56 0.08 8.40
CA ALA A 88 -0.81 -0.31 9.59
C ALA A 88 -1.71 -0.16 10.82
N SER A 89 -1.74 -1.20 11.66
CA SER A 89 -2.53 -1.21 12.89
C SER A 89 -1.69 -1.65 14.08
N ASP A 90 -1.98 -1.06 15.24
CA ASP A 90 -1.52 -1.61 16.50
C ASP A 90 -2.49 -2.71 16.95
N GLN A 91 -1.97 -3.90 17.24
CA GLN A 91 -2.77 -5.03 17.72
C GLN A 91 -3.58 -4.72 19.00
N SER A 92 -3.17 -3.70 19.76
CA SER A 92 -3.80 -3.36 21.03
C SER A 92 -5.07 -2.53 20.88
N SER A 93 -5.20 -1.72 19.86
CA SER A 93 -6.35 -0.79 19.67
C SER A 93 -7.41 -1.32 18.71
N GLY A 94 -7.06 -2.25 17.83
CA GLY A 94 -7.95 -2.78 16.78
C GLY A 94 -8.32 -1.75 15.70
N ASN A 95 -7.86 -0.50 15.82
CA ASN A 95 -8.09 0.56 14.83
C ASN A 95 -6.94 0.62 13.82
N ALA A 96 -7.22 1.17 12.64
CA ALA A 96 -6.18 1.52 11.69
C ALA A 96 -5.50 2.83 12.09
N ASP A 97 -4.18 2.79 12.35
CA ASP A 97 -3.41 3.99 12.68
C ASP A 97 -2.81 4.68 11.45
N THR A 98 -2.58 3.93 10.39
CA THR A 98 -2.12 4.42 9.10
C THR A 98 -3.04 3.86 8.03
N ILE A 99 -3.60 4.72 7.19
CA ILE A 99 -4.47 4.38 6.07
C ILE A 99 -3.91 5.12 4.85
N MET A 100 -3.43 4.38 3.86
CA MET A 100 -2.89 4.95 2.63
C MET A 100 -3.49 4.24 1.42
N VAL A 101 -3.80 4.98 0.37
CA VAL A 101 -4.10 4.42 -0.94
C VAL A 101 -2.88 4.63 -1.83
N LEU A 102 -2.40 3.56 -2.42
CA LEU A 102 -1.35 3.56 -3.42
C LEU A 102 -1.94 3.15 -4.75
N THR A 103 -1.68 3.92 -5.80
CA THR A 103 -2.00 3.53 -7.17
C THR A 103 -0.71 3.33 -7.95
N PHE A 104 -0.59 2.18 -8.61
CA PHE A 104 0.53 1.85 -9.47
C PHE A 104 0.07 1.74 -10.92
N ASP A 105 0.34 2.75 -11.72
CA ASP A 105 0.21 2.71 -13.17
C ASP A 105 1.48 2.07 -13.74
N THR A 106 1.43 0.78 -14.03
CA THR A 106 2.60 0.02 -14.48
C THR A 106 2.95 0.29 -15.94
N VAL A 107 2.03 0.86 -16.72
CA VAL A 107 2.26 1.28 -18.12
C VAL A 107 2.98 2.62 -18.15
N ALA A 108 2.49 3.58 -17.37
CA ALA A 108 3.14 4.89 -17.24
C ALA A 108 4.41 4.85 -16.37
N GLY A 109 4.62 3.78 -15.59
CA GLY A 109 5.71 3.69 -14.61
C GLY A 109 5.58 4.74 -13.51
N LYS A 110 4.37 4.97 -12.98
CA LYS A 110 4.10 5.99 -11.98
C LYS A 110 3.39 5.40 -10.76
N VAL A 111 3.73 5.91 -9.60
CA VAL A 111 3.12 5.54 -8.32
C VAL A 111 2.61 6.80 -7.64
N GLY A 112 1.33 6.81 -7.30
CA GLY A 112 0.71 7.80 -6.43
C GLY A 112 0.47 7.20 -5.05
N ILE A 113 0.77 7.93 -3.99
CA ILE A 113 0.50 7.52 -2.60
C ILE A 113 -0.25 8.65 -1.90
N VAL A 114 -1.46 8.36 -1.44
CA VAL A 114 -2.28 9.32 -0.72
C VAL A 114 -2.61 8.78 0.66
N SER A 115 -2.23 9.53 1.70
CA SER A 115 -2.61 9.23 3.08
C SER A 115 -3.98 9.79 3.39
N ILE A 116 -4.84 8.97 4.00
CA ILE A 116 -6.13 9.37 4.56
C ILE A 116 -5.92 9.59 6.06
N PRO A 117 -6.12 10.80 6.59
CA PRO A 117 -6.05 11.02 8.03
C PRO A 117 -6.99 10.06 8.77
N ARG A 118 -6.49 9.38 9.79
CA ARG A 118 -7.23 8.29 10.45
C ARG A 118 -8.52 8.74 11.12
N ASP A 119 -8.61 10.04 11.47
CA ASP A 119 -9.77 10.65 12.10
C ASP A 119 -10.74 11.27 11.06
N THR A 120 -10.53 10.98 9.74
CA THR A 120 -11.41 11.46 8.66
C THR A 120 -12.86 11.10 8.94
N LEU A 121 -13.72 12.10 8.85
CA LEU A 121 -15.16 11.96 8.99
C LEU A 121 -15.74 11.06 7.88
N ILE A 122 -16.59 10.14 8.29
CA ILE A 122 -17.44 9.35 7.42
C ILE A 122 -18.89 9.45 7.90
N ASN A 123 -19.85 9.28 7.00
CA ASN A 123 -21.24 9.24 7.37
C ASN A 123 -21.56 7.92 8.12
N PRO A 124 -22.00 7.97 9.39
CA PRO A 124 -22.37 6.76 10.12
C PRO A 124 -23.56 6.02 9.52
N GLU A 125 -24.39 6.68 8.70
CA GLU A 125 -25.57 6.11 8.05
C GLU A 125 -25.20 5.17 6.89
N ASP A 126 -23.96 5.26 6.38
CA ASP A 126 -23.45 4.35 5.36
C ASP A 126 -23.20 2.91 5.89
N GLY A 127 -23.32 2.70 7.19
CA GLY A 127 -23.26 1.38 7.82
C GLY A 127 -21.83 0.82 8.05
N TYR A 128 -20.79 1.50 7.61
CA TYR A 128 -19.41 1.06 7.81
C TYR A 128 -18.98 1.10 9.27
N SER A 129 -19.41 2.13 10.03
CA SER A 129 -19.18 2.25 11.46
C SER A 129 -20.24 3.08 12.14
N THR A 130 -20.50 2.79 13.41
CA THR A 130 -21.34 3.64 14.27
C THR A 130 -20.59 4.86 14.81
N TYR A 131 -19.25 4.85 14.72
CA TYR A 131 -18.39 5.94 15.10
C TYR A 131 -17.91 6.69 13.85
N PRO A 132 -18.01 8.02 13.80
CA PRO A 132 -17.91 8.79 12.55
C PRO A 132 -16.45 9.02 12.09
N LYS A 133 -15.53 8.10 12.38
CA LYS A 133 -14.14 8.20 11.96
C LYS A 133 -13.73 6.96 11.15
N ILE A 134 -13.03 7.18 10.05
CA ILE A 134 -12.68 6.10 9.11
C ILE A 134 -11.86 4.98 9.74
N ASN A 135 -10.97 5.28 10.69
CA ASN A 135 -10.16 4.28 11.38
C ASN A 135 -11.00 3.24 12.13
N SER A 136 -12.19 3.63 12.61
CA SER A 136 -13.10 2.76 13.35
C SER A 136 -13.76 1.70 12.46
N THR A 137 -13.78 1.89 11.15
CA THR A 137 -14.34 0.92 10.22
C THR A 137 -13.52 -0.37 10.17
N TYR A 138 -12.21 -0.28 10.48
CA TYR A 138 -11.31 -1.43 10.54
C TYR A 138 -11.66 -2.43 11.66
N LEU A 139 -12.40 -2.01 12.69
CA LEU A 139 -12.91 -2.92 13.74
C LEU A 139 -13.79 -4.04 13.19
N LYS A 140 -14.44 -3.82 12.04
CA LYS A 140 -15.23 -4.83 11.33
C LYS A 140 -14.43 -5.61 10.26
N GLY A 141 -13.12 -5.39 10.19
CA GLY A 141 -12.21 -6.04 9.25
C GLY A 141 -11.77 -5.18 8.08
N ILE A 142 -10.82 -5.71 7.31
CA ILE A 142 -10.19 -4.97 6.20
C ILE A 142 -11.17 -4.73 5.04
N ASP A 143 -12.07 -5.66 4.76
CA ASP A 143 -13.04 -5.51 3.67
C ASP A 143 -14.00 -4.34 3.96
N ASN A 144 -14.39 -4.15 5.23
CA ASN A 144 -15.23 -3.04 5.65
C ASN A 144 -14.50 -1.70 5.54
N LEU A 145 -13.20 -1.63 5.92
CA LEU A 145 -12.40 -0.41 5.70
C LEU A 145 -12.20 -0.15 4.21
N SER A 146 -11.93 -1.21 3.41
CA SER A 146 -11.77 -1.09 1.95
C SER A 146 -13.04 -0.52 1.31
N GLY A 147 -14.21 -1.04 1.69
CA GLY A 147 -15.50 -0.50 1.23
C GLY A 147 -15.70 0.96 1.63
N ALA A 148 -15.37 1.33 2.87
CA ALA A 148 -15.47 2.71 3.34
C ALA A 148 -14.53 3.65 2.56
N VAL A 149 -13.30 3.22 2.25
CA VAL A 149 -12.35 4.01 1.44
C VAL A 149 -12.83 4.13 -0.01
N THR A 150 -13.34 3.05 -0.60
CA THR A 150 -13.94 3.08 -1.94
C THR A 150 -15.11 4.07 -2.00
N ASN A 151 -16.00 4.02 -1.02
CA ASN A 151 -17.15 4.93 -0.92
C ASN A 151 -16.69 6.39 -0.73
N LEU A 152 -15.70 6.61 0.14
CA LEU A 152 -15.18 7.95 0.42
C LEU A 152 -14.55 8.60 -0.82
N LEU A 153 -13.74 7.85 -1.57
CA LEU A 153 -12.88 8.40 -2.65
C LEU A 153 -13.42 8.17 -4.06
N GLY A 154 -14.49 7.37 -4.21
CA GLY A 154 -15.05 7.04 -5.53
C GLY A 154 -14.13 6.18 -6.42
N ILE A 155 -13.12 5.53 -5.86
CA ILE A 155 -12.19 4.65 -6.57
C ILE A 155 -12.21 3.23 -6.00
N PRO A 156 -12.07 2.19 -6.83
CA PRO A 156 -12.00 0.81 -6.35
C PRO A 156 -10.68 0.55 -5.63
N ILE A 157 -10.70 -0.37 -4.69
CA ILE A 157 -9.50 -0.93 -4.06
C ILE A 157 -9.31 -2.37 -4.58
N ASP A 158 -8.30 -2.59 -5.40
CA ASP A 158 -8.04 -3.92 -6.00
C ASP A 158 -7.37 -4.86 -5.01
N PHE A 159 -6.41 -4.33 -4.27
CA PHE A 159 -5.63 -5.09 -3.31
C PHE A 159 -5.52 -4.36 -1.98
N PHE A 160 -5.39 -5.12 -0.92
CA PHE A 160 -5.02 -4.56 0.38
C PHE A 160 -3.74 -5.21 0.92
N ILE A 161 -3.01 -4.45 1.72
CA ILE A 161 -1.81 -4.89 2.43
C ILE A 161 -1.93 -4.38 3.87
N THR A 162 -2.04 -5.30 4.82
CA THR A 162 -2.04 -4.94 6.24
C THR A 162 -0.78 -5.47 6.90
N ILE A 163 -0.13 -4.63 7.68
CA ILE A 163 1.05 -5.00 8.45
C ILE A 163 0.87 -4.55 9.92
N ASN A 164 1.23 -5.42 10.84
CA ASN A 164 1.26 -5.02 12.25
C ASN A 164 2.63 -4.45 12.65
N THR A 165 2.70 -3.84 13.82
CA THR A 165 3.94 -3.22 14.32
C THR A 165 5.11 -4.19 14.41
N LYS A 166 4.89 -5.47 14.76
CA LYS A 166 5.95 -6.49 14.80
C LYS A 166 6.51 -6.79 13.41
N GLY A 167 5.62 -6.92 12.42
CA GLY A 167 6.02 -7.13 11.03
C GLY A 167 6.78 -5.94 10.45
N PHE A 168 6.35 -4.72 10.80
CA PHE A 168 7.05 -3.50 10.41
C PHE A 168 8.48 -3.48 10.98
N VAL A 169 8.65 -3.74 12.28
CA VAL A 169 9.96 -3.83 12.93
C VAL A 169 10.82 -4.91 12.27
N ALA A 170 10.29 -6.13 12.12
CA ALA A 170 11.01 -7.24 11.49
C ALA A 170 11.48 -6.91 10.06
N LEU A 171 10.64 -6.24 9.27
CA LEU A 171 10.99 -5.82 7.91
C LEU A 171 12.16 -4.83 7.90
N ILE A 172 12.11 -3.81 8.76
CA ILE A 172 13.18 -2.81 8.86
C ILE A 172 14.49 -3.46 9.32
N ASP A 173 14.44 -4.36 10.31
CA ASP A 173 15.63 -5.05 10.81
C ASP A 173 16.23 -5.99 9.76
N SER A 174 15.41 -6.66 8.96
CA SER A 174 15.86 -7.56 7.88
C SER A 174 16.68 -6.83 6.80
N ILE A 175 16.34 -5.58 6.52
CA ILE A 175 17.10 -4.73 5.59
C ILE A 175 18.30 -4.05 6.26
N GLY A 176 18.55 -4.30 7.55
CA GLY A 176 19.63 -3.70 8.33
C GLY A 176 19.38 -2.26 8.73
N GLY A 177 18.12 -1.93 9.08
CA GLY A 177 17.71 -0.57 9.44
C GLY A 177 17.62 0.38 8.23
N ILE A 178 17.36 1.64 8.47
CA ILE A 178 17.33 2.71 7.46
C ILE A 178 18.11 3.94 7.94
N ASP A 179 18.77 4.64 7.02
CA ASP A 179 19.27 5.99 7.27
C ASP A 179 18.17 6.97 6.89
N PHE A 180 17.69 7.72 7.88
CA PHE A 180 16.53 8.59 7.71
C PHE A 180 16.84 9.99 8.23
N ASP A 181 16.44 11.01 7.47
CA ASP A 181 16.55 12.40 7.85
C ASP A 181 15.36 12.78 8.75
N ILE A 182 15.59 12.78 10.07
CA ILE A 182 14.60 13.14 11.07
C ILE A 182 14.20 14.61 10.85
N PRO A 183 12.91 14.90 10.58
CA PRO A 183 12.52 16.24 10.11
C PRO A 183 12.37 17.27 11.23
N VAL A 184 12.16 16.82 12.47
CA VAL A 184 11.84 17.68 13.63
C VAL A 184 12.47 17.11 14.89
N HIS A 185 12.66 17.97 15.91
CA HIS A 185 12.94 17.50 17.27
C HIS A 185 11.79 16.64 17.80
N MET A 186 12.10 15.49 18.37
CA MET A 186 11.16 14.50 18.88
C MET A 186 11.46 14.22 20.34
N SER A 187 10.53 14.58 21.23
CA SER A 187 10.66 14.37 22.68
C SER A 187 9.30 14.00 23.27
N TYR A 188 9.08 12.71 23.47
CA TYR A 188 7.81 12.20 23.98
C TYR A 188 8.03 11.02 24.92
N ASP A 189 7.47 11.09 26.12
CA ASP A 189 7.52 10.06 27.14
C ASP A 189 6.10 9.63 27.54
N ASP A 190 5.81 8.34 27.35
CA ASP A 190 4.59 7.69 27.84
C ASP A 190 4.96 6.42 28.63
N PRO A 191 5.13 6.51 29.94
CA PRO A 191 5.45 5.36 30.78
C PRO A 191 4.36 4.28 30.81
N VAL A 192 3.09 4.64 30.52
CA VAL A 192 1.97 3.70 30.53
C VAL A 192 2.07 2.75 29.34
N GLN A 193 2.48 3.28 28.18
CA GLN A 193 2.70 2.49 26.98
C GLN A 193 4.15 2.00 26.83
N ASN A 194 5.03 2.30 27.80
CA ASN A 194 6.47 2.06 27.69
C ASN A 194 7.05 2.64 26.39
N LEU A 195 6.62 3.85 26.01
CA LEU A 195 7.02 4.52 24.79
C LEU A 195 7.86 5.76 25.11
N TYR A 196 9.10 5.73 24.66
CA TYR A 196 10.06 6.81 24.81
C TYR A 196 10.65 7.14 23.46
N ILE A 197 10.44 8.40 23.01
CA ILE A 197 10.84 8.88 21.68
C ILE A 197 11.73 10.10 21.88
N HIS A 198 13.02 9.97 21.56
CA HIS A 198 14.00 11.05 21.68
C HIS A 198 14.90 11.02 20.45
N PHE A 199 14.66 11.95 19.52
CA PHE A 199 15.49 12.12 18.32
C PHE A 199 15.68 13.59 18.02
N GLU A 200 16.88 13.93 17.54
CA GLU A 200 17.18 15.25 17.01
C GLU A 200 17.05 15.28 15.49
N PRO A 201 16.76 16.44 14.89
CA PRO A 201 16.74 16.61 13.44
C PRO A 201 18.05 16.21 12.78
N GLY A 202 17.97 15.57 11.63
CA GLY A 202 19.12 15.16 10.83
C GLY A 202 19.19 13.66 10.54
N ILE A 203 20.21 13.26 9.78
CA ILE A 203 20.36 11.87 9.34
C ILE A 203 20.74 10.98 10.52
N THR A 204 19.89 10.00 10.78
CA THR A 204 20.05 9.02 11.86
C THR A 204 19.83 7.61 11.31
N HIS A 205 20.69 6.66 11.72
CA HIS A 205 20.46 5.27 11.43
C HIS A 205 19.44 4.70 12.40
N LEU A 206 18.32 4.22 11.88
CA LEU A 206 17.19 3.71 12.65
C LEU A 206 17.06 2.19 12.43
N ASN A 207 17.01 1.41 13.50
CA ASN A 207 16.54 0.04 13.49
C ASN A 207 15.00 -0.01 13.41
N GLY A 208 14.39 -1.20 13.43
CA GLY A 208 12.95 -1.35 13.33
C GLY A 208 12.17 -0.66 14.44
N GLU A 209 12.60 -0.81 15.70
CA GLU A 209 11.96 -0.19 16.86
C GLU A 209 12.06 1.34 16.81
N ASP A 210 13.21 1.88 16.47
CA ASP A 210 13.41 3.34 16.40
C ASP A 210 12.65 3.93 15.21
N THR A 211 12.59 3.23 14.08
CA THR A 211 11.74 3.62 12.95
C THR A 211 10.26 3.65 13.35
N LEU A 212 9.80 2.66 14.11
CA LEU A 212 8.43 2.62 14.62
C LEU A 212 8.14 3.80 15.55
N LYS A 213 9.07 4.16 16.45
CA LYS A 213 8.94 5.34 17.32
C LYS A 213 8.78 6.62 16.50
N VAL A 214 9.62 6.83 15.47
CA VAL A 214 9.52 7.98 14.56
C VAL A 214 8.16 8.03 13.86
N CYS A 215 7.62 6.88 13.41
CA CYS A 215 6.29 6.80 12.80
C CYS A 215 5.14 7.11 13.77
N ARG A 216 5.33 6.91 15.07
CA ARG A 216 4.29 7.07 16.11
C ARG A 216 4.20 8.48 16.66
N LEU A 217 5.27 9.27 16.57
CA LEU A 217 5.27 10.62 17.11
C LEU A 217 4.20 11.49 16.45
N ARG A 218 3.40 12.14 17.28
CA ARG A 218 2.39 13.14 16.85
C ARG A 218 2.76 14.54 17.32
N ASP A 219 3.13 14.62 18.59
CA ASP A 219 3.49 15.86 19.25
C ASP A 219 4.46 15.57 20.37
N ASN A 220 5.24 16.56 20.79
CA ASN A 220 6.11 16.47 21.93
C ASN A 220 5.33 16.69 23.24
N ASN A 221 5.83 16.17 24.34
CA ASN A 221 5.27 16.44 25.67
C ASN A 221 6.25 17.15 26.61
N ASP A 222 7.34 17.67 26.07
CA ASP A 222 8.31 18.53 26.78
C ASP A 222 7.96 20.02 26.65
N GLY A 223 6.84 20.38 26.03
CA GLY A 223 6.40 21.75 25.81
C GLY A 223 6.85 22.36 24.48
N THR A 224 7.59 21.60 23.68
CA THR A 224 7.93 22.01 22.29
C THR A 224 6.94 21.41 21.29
N LEU A 225 6.76 22.09 20.15
CA LEU A 225 5.91 21.59 19.07
C LEU A 225 6.73 20.64 18.18
N ALA A 226 6.21 19.43 17.92
CA ALA A 226 6.86 18.50 16.99
C ALA A 226 6.61 18.92 15.54
N TYR A 227 5.39 18.75 15.05
CA TYR A 227 5.04 19.09 13.68
C TYR A 227 4.16 20.35 13.64
N PRO A 228 4.52 21.39 12.85
CA PRO A 228 3.70 22.60 12.71
C PRO A 228 2.28 22.34 12.19
N ASP A 229 2.12 21.28 11.42
CA ASP A 229 0.87 20.80 10.82
C ASP A 229 0.35 19.50 11.48
N TYR A 230 0.75 19.22 12.72
CA TYR A 230 0.29 18.12 13.59
C TYR A 230 0.30 16.75 12.87
N ASP A 231 -0.85 16.10 12.71
CA ASP A 231 -0.97 14.76 12.15
C ASP A 231 -0.54 14.66 10.67
N ILE A 232 -0.65 15.76 9.92
CA ILE A 232 -0.18 15.83 8.53
C ILE A 232 1.33 15.67 8.45
N GLY A 233 2.08 16.30 9.35
CA GLY A 233 3.54 16.13 9.43
C GLY A 233 3.95 14.68 9.73
N ARG A 234 3.22 14.02 10.63
CA ARG A 234 3.41 12.59 10.90
C ARG A 234 3.13 11.75 9.65
N THR A 235 2.01 11.94 8.96
CA THR A 235 1.70 11.16 7.75
C THR A 235 2.73 11.36 6.64
N ARG A 236 3.25 12.58 6.48
CA ARG A 236 4.36 12.88 5.55
C ARG A 236 5.64 12.13 5.92
N THR A 237 5.95 12.05 7.21
CA THR A 237 7.11 11.27 7.72
C THR A 237 6.92 9.78 7.44
N GLN A 238 5.74 9.23 7.68
CA GLN A 238 5.42 7.85 7.36
C GLN A 238 5.56 7.53 5.86
N GLN A 239 5.11 8.43 4.97
CA GLN A 239 5.29 8.28 3.52
C GLN A 239 6.77 8.26 3.13
N LYS A 240 7.59 9.17 3.68
CA LYS A 240 9.03 9.19 3.42
C LYS A 240 9.73 7.92 3.91
N ILE A 241 9.35 7.40 5.07
CA ILE A 241 9.87 6.13 5.59
C ILE A 241 9.48 4.98 4.66
N LEU A 242 8.23 4.91 4.21
CA LEU A 242 7.76 3.89 3.27
C LEU A 242 8.61 3.88 1.98
N ILE A 243 8.87 5.05 1.40
CA ILE A 243 9.71 5.19 0.20
C ILE A 243 11.15 4.76 0.48
N THR A 244 11.71 5.15 1.63
CA THR A 244 13.08 4.79 2.03
C THR A 244 13.22 3.28 2.20
N VAL A 245 12.24 2.62 2.82
CA VAL A 245 12.18 1.17 2.97
C VAL A 245 12.08 0.49 1.61
N ALA A 246 11.16 0.94 0.75
CA ALA A 246 11.00 0.42 -0.60
C ALA A 246 12.31 0.52 -1.40
N LYS A 247 13.00 1.67 -1.34
CA LYS A 247 14.31 1.87 -1.98
C LYS A 247 15.34 0.84 -1.48
N LYS A 248 15.41 0.63 -0.18
CA LYS A 248 16.38 -0.30 0.41
C LYS A 248 16.07 -1.76 0.10
N LEU A 249 14.79 -2.14 0.06
CA LEU A 249 14.33 -3.47 -0.38
C LEU A 249 14.75 -3.75 -1.83
N LEU A 250 14.49 -2.81 -2.74
CA LEU A 250 14.82 -2.94 -4.17
C LEU A 250 16.34 -2.96 -4.43
N GLN A 251 17.14 -2.34 -3.56
CA GLN A 251 18.61 -2.38 -3.65
C GLN A 251 19.20 -3.71 -3.18
N ASN A 252 18.44 -4.55 -2.46
CA ASN A 252 18.92 -5.80 -1.89
C ASN A 252 18.09 -7.02 -2.35
N PRO A 253 17.93 -7.24 -3.67
CA PRO A 253 17.08 -8.31 -4.21
C PRO A 253 17.54 -9.72 -3.82
N GLN A 254 18.82 -9.88 -3.43
CA GLN A 254 19.38 -11.15 -2.97
C GLN A 254 18.75 -11.66 -1.65
N LYS A 255 18.10 -10.76 -0.87
CA LYS A 255 17.40 -11.11 0.37
C LYS A 255 15.92 -11.47 0.18
N ILE A 256 15.49 -11.70 -1.06
CA ILE A 256 14.07 -11.92 -1.40
C ILE A 256 13.43 -13.04 -0.58
N ASN A 257 14.15 -14.11 -0.25
CA ASN A 257 13.62 -15.21 0.55
C ASN A 257 13.29 -14.76 1.99
N GLU A 258 14.15 -13.94 2.60
CA GLU A 258 13.92 -13.35 3.93
C GLU A 258 12.70 -12.42 3.91
N TYR A 259 12.55 -11.63 2.84
CA TYR A 259 11.38 -10.75 2.68
C TYR A 259 10.08 -11.54 2.50
N ILE A 260 10.12 -12.66 1.76
CA ILE A 260 8.98 -13.57 1.59
C ILE A 260 8.56 -14.18 2.94
N ASP A 261 9.51 -14.60 3.77
CA ASP A 261 9.25 -15.17 5.08
C ASP A 261 8.55 -14.15 6.00
N ILE A 262 9.05 -12.91 6.05
CA ILE A 262 8.44 -11.80 6.80
C ILE A 262 7.05 -11.47 6.25
N PHE A 263 6.92 -11.38 4.93
CA PHE A 263 5.64 -11.12 4.28
C PHE A 263 4.60 -12.19 4.66
N THR A 264 4.96 -13.46 4.56
CA THR A 264 4.06 -14.57 4.88
C THR A 264 3.65 -14.60 6.35
N GLN A 265 4.57 -14.19 7.25
CA GLN A 265 4.33 -14.23 8.69
C GLN A 265 3.53 -13.04 9.23
N TYR A 266 3.72 -11.85 8.67
CA TYR A 266 3.25 -10.60 9.28
C TYR A 266 2.33 -9.75 8.41
N VAL A 267 2.23 -10.06 7.12
CA VAL A 267 1.39 -9.33 6.17
C VAL A 267 0.14 -10.12 5.85
N HIS A 268 -1.03 -9.49 6.01
CA HIS A 268 -2.28 -10.03 5.51
C HIS A 268 -2.68 -9.25 4.25
N THR A 269 -2.98 -9.97 3.17
CA THR A 269 -3.28 -9.40 1.85
C THR A 269 -4.13 -10.36 1.02
N ASN A 270 -4.92 -9.84 0.09
CA ASN A 270 -5.57 -10.60 -0.97
C ASN A 270 -4.67 -10.76 -2.22
N LEU A 271 -3.47 -10.19 -2.20
CA LEU A 271 -2.52 -10.30 -3.32
C LEU A 271 -1.95 -11.72 -3.37
N SER A 272 -2.19 -12.44 -4.47
CA SER A 272 -1.61 -13.76 -4.64
C SER A 272 -0.09 -13.70 -4.80
N PHE A 273 0.61 -14.79 -4.45
CA PHE A 273 2.06 -14.89 -4.65
C PHE A 273 2.48 -14.65 -6.12
N ARG A 274 1.68 -15.14 -7.07
CA ARG A 274 1.92 -14.92 -8.51
C ARG A 274 1.86 -13.45 -8.90
N ASN A 275 0.84 -12.74 -8.39
CA ASN A 275 0.66 -11.32 -8.63
C ASN A 275 1.79 -10.52 -7.96
N THR A 276 2.20 -10.90 -6.75
CA THR A 276 3.36 -10.28 -6.08
C THR A 276 4.62 -10.36 -6.93
N ILE A 277 4.92 -11.55 -7.50
CA ILE A 277 6.08 -11.72 -8.41
C ILE A 277 5.91 -10.88 -9.67
N TRP A 278 4.69 -10.77 -10.21
CA TRP A 278 4.44 -9.96 -11.39
C TRP A 278 4.77 -8.48 -11.15
N PHE A 279 4.38 -7.92 -10.00
CA PHE A 279 4.65 -6.53 -9.64
C PHE A 279 6.13 -6.21 -9.41
N ILE A 280 6.96 -7.20 -9.11
CA ILE A 280 8.40 -6.97 -8.88
C ILE A 280 9.07 -6.34 -10.11
N ASN A 281 8.78 -6.81 -11.32
CA ASN A 281 9.43 -6.30 -12.52
C ASN A 281 9.12 -4.82 -12.80
N PRO A 282 7.84 -4.38 -12.87
CA PRO A 282 7.55 -2.98 -13.04
C PRO A 282 8.08 -2.12 -11.86
N ALA A 283 8.07 -2.66 -10.62
CA ALA A 283 8.60 -1.94 -9.47
C ALA A 283 10.13 -1.72 -9.55
N LEU A 284 10.88 -2.71 -10.05
CA LEU A 284 12.33 -2.58 -10.24
C LEU A 284 12.70 -1.55 -11.33
N SER A 285 11.77 -1.19 -12.20
CA SER A 285 11.98 -0.21 -13.27
C SER A 285 11.73 1.23 -12.83
N LEU A 286 11.17 1.44 -11.63
CA LEU A 286 10.85 2.77 -11.10
C LEU A 286 12.09 3.54 -10.67
N ASN A 287 12.14 4.82 -11.03
CA ASN A 287 12.96 5.79 -10.34
C ASN A 287 12.18 6.34 -9.14
N LEU A 288 12.47 5.82 -7.94
CA LEU A 288 11.70 6.16 -6.73
C LEU A 288 11.72 7.65 -6.35
N GLU A 289 12.62 8.45 -6.92
CA GLU A 289 12.70 9.91 -6.67
C GLU A 289 11.84 10.71 -7.66
N GLN A 290 11.57 10.18 -8.85
CA GLN A 290 10.87 10.89 -9.94
C GLN A 290 9.49 10.29 -10.27
N ASP A 291 9.29 9.01 -9.97
CA ASP A 291 8.11 8.27 -10.37
C ASP A 291 7.12 8.08 -9.23
N ILE A 292 7.46 8.49 -8.00
CA ILE A 292 6.58 8.45 -6.85
C ILE A 292 6.12 9.86 -6.47
N SER A 293 4.81 10.04 -6.40
CA SER A 293 4.19 11.26 -5.90
C SER A 293 3.39 10.95 -4.63
N THR A 294 3.46 11.82 -3.63
CA THR A 294 2.79 11.61 -2.35
C THR A 294 1.95 12.82 -1.95
N ALA A 295 0.81 12.57 -1.33
CA ALA A 295 -0.01 13.61 -0.71
C ALA A 295 -0.71 13.08 0.55
N THR A 296 -1.18 13.98 1.39
CA THR A 296 -2.15 13.69 2.46
C THR A 296 -3.41 14.45 2.10
N LEU A 297 -4.59 13.84 2.25
CA LEU A 297 -5.85 14.52 1.98
C LEU A 297 -6.00 15.72 2.91
N PRO A 298 -6.25 16.92 2.37
CA PRO A 298 -6.38 18.15 3.16
C PRO A 298 -7.75 18.25 3.82
N GLY A 299 -7.84 19.05 4.87
CA GLY A 299 -9.08 19.29 5.60
C GLY A 299 -8.86 19.96 6.94
N ASP A 300 -9.91 20.00 7.75
CA ASP A 300 -9.92 20.56 9.10
C ASP A 300 -9.99 19.46 10.17
N GLY A 301 -8.95 19.33 11.00
CA GLY A 301 -8.86 18.39 12.10
C GLY A 301 -9.46 18.86 13.43
N THR A 302 -10.05 20.05 13.48
CA THR A 302 -10.64 20.63 14.69
C THR A 302 -12.14 20.38 14.85
N VAL A 303 -12.75 19.76 13.85
CA VAL A 303 -14.19 19.53 13.77
C VAL A 303 -14.66 18.53 14.83
N SER A 304 -15.87 18.73 15.34
CA SER A 304 -16.52 17.79 16.26
C SER A 304 -17.88 17.40 15.72
N TYR A 305 -18.18 16.11 15.69
CA TYR A 305 -19.46 15.59 15.24
C TYR A 305 -20.13 14.75 16.33
N LYS A 306 -21.31 15.15 16.79
CA LYS A 306 -22.02 14.54 17.94
C LYS A 306 -21.09 14.47 19.17
N LYS A 307 -20.72 13.27 19.63
CA LYS A 307 -19.82 13.05 20.78
C LYS A 307 -18.36 12.85 20.37
N ALA A 308 -18.08 12.71 19.07
CA ALA A 308 -16.73 12.53 18.55
C ALA A 308 -16.03 13.90 18.43
N ARG A 309 -14.88 14.04 19.09
CA ARG A 309 -14.05 15.24 19.04
C ARG A 309 -12.85 15.00 18.12
N TYR A 310 -12.29 16.09 17.61
CA TYR A 310 -11.10 16.03 16.74
C TYR A 310 -11.31 15.09 15.56
N CYS A 311 -12.44 15.25 14.88
CA CYS A 311 -12.69 14.64 13.58
C CYS A 311 -11.98 15.45 12.51
N TYR A 312 -11.67 14.80 11.39
CA TYR A 312 -11.02 15.44 10.27
C TYR A 312 -12.00 15.53 9.11
N GLU A 313 -12.47 16.74 8.82
CA GLU A 313 -13.38 17.02 7.71
C GLU A 313 -12.54 17.33 6.47
N LEU A 314 -12.72 16.57 5.39
CA LEU A 314 -11.95 16.72 4.16
C LEU A 314 -12.42 17.98 3.40
N ASP A 315 -11.45 18.69 2.79
CA ASP A 315 -11.72 19.71 1.78
C ASP A 315 -12.15 19.02 0.48
N PRO A 316 -13.40 19.24 0.00
CA PRO A 316 -13.90 18.49 -1.16
C PRO A 316 -13.16 18.79 -2.45
N GLU A 317 -12.87 20.06 -2.73
CA GLU A 317 -12.25 20.48 -4.01
C GLU A 317 -10.80 19.99 -4.12
N GLU A 318 -10.02 20.20 -3.06
CA GLU A 318 -8.63 19.76 -3.04
C GLU A 318 -8.53 18.22 -2.94
N THR A 319 -9.49 17.55 -2.27
CA THR A 319 -9.54 16.07 -2.24
C THR A 319 -9.75 15.50 -3.63
N VAL A 320 -10.76 15.98 -4.37
CA VAL A 320 -11.03 15.55 -5.75
C VAL A 320 -9.80 15.74 -6.63
N LYS A 321 -9.16 16.90 -6.51
CA LYS A 321 -7.96 17.20 -7.28
C LYS A 321 -6.82 16.22 -6.96
N ILE A 322 -6.51 15.99 -5.69
CA ILE A 322 -5.44 15.06 -5.27
C ILE A 322 -5.75 13.64 -5.73
N VAL A 323 -7.00 13.17 -5.59
CA VAL A 323 -7.40 11.84 -6.03
C VAL A 323 -7.21 11.69 -7.54
N ASN A 324 -7.66 12.66 -8.33
CA ASN A 324 -7.50 12.62 -9.80
C ASN A 324 -6.03 12.67 -10.23
N ASP A 325 -5.24 13.53 -9.61
CA ASP A 325 -3.84 13.75 -10.00
C ASP A 325 -2.94 12.56 -9.63
N LEU A 326 -3.23 11.86 -8.51
CA LEU A 326 -2.30 10.90 -7.96
C LEU A 326 -2.79 9.45 -7.94
N ILE A 327 -4.07 9.21 -7.64
CA ILE A 327 -4.52 7.84 -7.34
C ILE A 327 -5.74 7.35 -8.12
N SER A 328 -6.35 8.18 -8.96
CA SER A 328 -7.47 7.74 -9.80
C SER A 328 -7.02 6.73 -10.86
N PRO A 329 -7.57 5.50 -10.85
CA PRO A 329 -7.28 4.50 -11.87
C PRO A 329 -8.07 4.74 -13.17
N TYR A 330 -8.87 5.79 -13.24
CA TYR A 330 -9.76 6.05 -14.36
C TYR A 330 -9.13 6.96 -15.42
N ILE A 331 -9.59 6.79 -16.67
CA ILE A 331 -9.20 7.65 -17.80
C ILE A 331 -9.87 9.03 -17.68
N THR A 332 -11.11 9.06 -17.19
CA THR A 332 -11.88 10.29 -16.97
C THR A 332 -11.78 10.75 -15.52
N ALA A 333 -11.64 12.04 -15.31
CA ALA A 333 -11.57 12.60 -13.98
C ALA A 333 -12.88 12.37 -13.19
N LEU A 334 -12.72 12.19 -11.88
CA LEU A 334 -13.82 12.18 -10.92
C LEU A 334 -14.27 13.60 -10.61
N SER A 335 -15.54 13.75 -10.27
CA SER A 335 -16.15 14.96 -9.70
C SER A 335 -16.37 14.77 -8.17
N ILE A 336 -16.79 15.81 -7.49
CA ILE A 336 -17.18 15.72 -6.08
C ILE A 336 -18.34 14.74 -5.88
N ASP A 337 -19.28 14.71 -6.82
CA ASP A 337 -20.47 13.83 -6.75
C ASP A 337 -20.11 12.33 -6.89
N ASP A 338 -18.92 12.01 -7.33
CA ASP A 338 -18.42 10.64 -7.38
C ASP A 338 -17.84 10.16 -6.03
N MET A 339 -17.74 11.04 -5.06
CA MET A 339 -17.18 10.80 -3.73
C MET A 339 -18.26 10.98 -2.65
N ASN A 340 -18.11 10.26 -1.55
CA ASN A 340 -19.00 10.43 -0.39
C ASN A 340 -18.28 11.17 0.73
N LEU A 341 -18.06 12.46 0.52
CA LEU A 341 -17.40 13.34 1.47
C LEU A 341 -18.43 13.88 2.48
N PHE A 342 -18.30 13.48 3.73
CA PHE A 342 -19.22 13.89 4.79
C PHE A 342 -18.74 15.16 5.46
N ALA A 343 -19.57 16.18 5.45
CA ALA A 343 -19.36 17.47 6.13
C ALA A 343 -20.31 17.65 7.32
N VAL A 344 -19.86 18.38 8.32
CA VAL A 344 -20.69 18.78 9.47
C VAL A 344 -21.34 20.11 9.13
N GLU A 345 -22.68 20.15 9.13
CA GLU A 345 -23.48 21.40 8.98
C GLU A 345 -23.34 22.33 10.18
#